data_1bd6932d78597dab482e598873709427
#
_entry.id   1bd6932d78597dab482e598873709427
#
_cell.length_a   1.000
_cell.length_b   1.000
_cell.length_c   1.000
_cell.angle_alpha   90.00
_cell.angle_beta   90.00
_cell.angle_gamma   90.00
#
_symmetry.space_group_name_H-M   'P 1'
#
loop_
_entity.id
_entity.type
_entity.pdbx_description
1 polymer ?
#
loop_
_entity_poly.entity_id
_entity_poly.type
_entity_poly.pdbx_seq_one_letter_code
_entity_poly.pdbx_strand_id
1 'polypeptide(L)'
;MASLDTKRVEDMNYFEMLAWLGIGSSHPGGFPATLQNLQSIQILPEDYVLDAGCGSGLTACHIAKTTGCKIIGIDISSEMIDKATQRAASEGVSHLIEFKVGNVQQLPFADRIFDWVIAESVTVFLDKVKVYREFYRVLKPEGHIADHEMALLKELPAQLKQQLEECYGSGTNPLTYEGWCQTLTQAGFQDVEIKNPQPLKNNSNLIVNALKKDWVLIKGLADKARRQPGLLPRLQKNAGFMKQYRSYFGFGLVYGRKPTPPILPKSKSFKDWLLRLLRFQ
;
A
#
# COMPACT_ATOMS: atom_id res chain seq x y z
N MET A 1 8.94 -20.66 -8.58
CA MET A 1 8.80 -19.60 -9.61
C MET A 1 10.15 -19.38 -10.27
N ALA A 2 10.21 -19.07 -11.58
CA ALA A 2 11.48 -18.71 -12.22
C ALA A 2 12.00 -17.40 -11.61
N SER A 3 13.32 -17.30 -11.36
CA SER A 3 13.95 -16.09 -10.86
C SER A 3 13.67 -14.91 -11.80
N LEU A 4 13.39 -13.74 -11.28
CA LEU A 4 13.21 -12.50 -12.09
C LEU A 4 14.47 -12.20 -12.93
N ASP A 5 15.64 -12.66 -12.52
CA ASP A 5 16.89 -12.49 -13.27
C ASP A 5 16.91 -13.19 -14.64
N THR A 6 16.03 -14.20 -14.84
CA THR A 6 15.90 -14.94 -16.12
C THR A 6 14.81 -14.39 -17.01
N LYS A 7 13.94 -13.52 -16.49
CA LYS A 7 12.83 -12.91 -17.23
C LYS A 7 13.30 -11.67 -17.99
N ARG A 8 12.88 -11.52 -19.25
CA ARG A 8 13.19 -10.28 -19.98
C ARG A 8 12.38 -9.12 -19.42
N VAL A 9 12.96 -7.93 -19.38
CA VAL A 9 12.29 -6.75 -18.80
C VAL A 9 11.00 -6.37 -19.55
N GLU A 10 10.90 -6.69 -20.83
CA GLU A 10 9.71 -6.49 -21.65
C GLU A 10 8.55 -7.38 -21.21
N ASP A 11 8.86 -8.57 -20.67
CA ASP A 11 7.90 -9.56 -20.21
C ASP A 11 7.55 -9.40 -18.71
N MET A 12 8.24 -8.51 -18.00
CA MET A 12 7.94 -8.19 -16.60
C MET A 12 6.74 -7.25 -16.53
N ASN A 13 5.85 -7.43 -15.58
CA ASN A 13 4.94 -6.36 -15.20
C ASN A 13 5.70 -5.24 -14.43
N TYR A 14 5.03 -4.13 -14.13
CA TYR A 14 5.67 -2.98 -13.47
C TYR A 14 6.27 -3.34 -12.11
N PHE A 15 5.56 -4.12 -11.31
CA PHE A 15 6.00 -4.53 -9.98
C PHE A 15 7.17 -5.50 -10.01
N GLU A 16 7.13 -6.48 -10.93
CA GLU A 16 8.25 -7.39 -11.15
C GLU A 16 9.51 -6.62 -11.54
N MET A 17 9.36 -5.60 -12.38
CA MET A 17 10.49 -4.72 -12.75
C MET A 17 11.01 -3.94 -11.54
N LEU A 18 10.14 -3.37 -10.69
CA LEU A 18 10.56 -2.67 -9.47
C LEU A 18 11.24 -3.62 -8.48
N ALA A 19 10.66 -4.80 -8.26
CA ALA A 19 11.23 -5.83 -7.40
C ALA A 19 12.60 -6.25 -7.90
N TRP A 20 12.72 -6.52 -9.19
CA TRP A 20 13.99 -6.85 -9.82
C TRP A 20 15.02 -5.72 -9.69
N LEU A 21 14.61 -4.45 -9.84
CA LEU A 21 15.47 -3.30 -9.65
C LEU A 21 15.86 -3.08 -8.17
N GLY A 22 15.12 -3.64 -7.23
CA GLY A 22 15.34 -3.42 -5.79
C GLY A 22 14.79 -2.08 -5.30
N ILE A 23 13.85 -1.50 -6.03
CA ILE A 23 13.23 -0.22 -5.67
C ILE A 23 12.10 -0.49 -4.69
N GLY A 24 12.31 -0.18 -3.41
CA GLY A 24 11.39 -0.49 -2.33
C GLY A 24 10.43 0.65 -1.93
N SER A 25 10.55 1.84 -2.54
CA SER A 25 9.69 3.00 -2.26
C SER A 25 9.34 3.69 -3.57
N SER A 26 8.42 3.07 -4.32
CA SER A 26 8.02 3.52 -5.65
C SER A 26 6.67 4.26 -5.69
N HIS A 27 6.13 4.60 -4.51
CA HIS A 27 4.88 5.35 -4.39
C HIS A 27 5.07 6.85 -4.63
N PRO A 28 4.01 7.61 -4.96
CA PRO A 28 4.05 9.05 -5.16
C PRO A 28 4.62 9.79 -3.93
N GLY A 29 5.52 10.72 -4.16
CA GLY A 29 6.22 11.45 -3.09
C GLY A 29 7.39 10.70 -2.46
N GLY A 30 7.51 9.38 -2.65
CA GLY A 30 8.58 8.54 -2.11
C GLY A 30 8.67 8.60 -0.59
N PHE A 31 9.76 8.09 -0.02
CA PHE A 31 9.94 8.00 1.43
C PHE A 31 9.72 9.32 2.22
N PRO A 32 10.00 10.52 1.70
CA PRO A 32 9.59 11.76 2.37
C PRO A 32 8.09 11.89 2.60
N ALA A 33 7.25 11.40 1.68
CA ALA A 33 5.80 11.38 1.88
C ALA A 33 5.39 10.33 2.92
N THR A 34 6.04 9.16 2.95
CA THR A 34 5.88 8.19 4.04
C THR A 34 6.14 8.82 5.40
N LEU A 35 7.26 9.52 5.56
CA LEU A 35 7.61 10.19 6.82
C LEU A 35 6.56 11.23 7.23
N GLN A 36 6.08 12.03 6.28
CA GLN A 36 5.02 13.01 6.55
C GLN A 36 3.71 12.33 6.96
N ASN A 37 3.36 11.21 6.33
CA ASN A 37 2.17 10.44 6.67
C ASN A 37 2.27 9.84 8.07
N LEU A 38 3.42 9.23 8.41
CA LEU A 38 3.66 8.66 9.74
C LEU A 38 3.61 9.72 10.84
N GLN A 39 4.03 10.97 10.55
CA GLN A 39 3.89 12.08 11.49
C GLN A 39 2.43 12.54 11.71
N SER A 40 1.53 12.23 10.78
CA SER A 40 0.10 12.60 10.84
C SER A 40 -0.78 11.54 11.51
N ILE A 41 -0.19 10.40 11.92
CA ILE A 41 -0.82 9.30 12.63
C ILE A 41 -0.01 8.96 13.88
N GLN A 42 -0.62 8.27 14.83
CA GLN A 42 0.04 7.91 16.07
C GLN A 42 0.06 6.38 16.23
N ILE A 43 1.22 5.79 15.99
CA ILE A 43 1.48 4.36 16.24
C ILE A 43 2.19 4.24 17.59
N LEU A 44 1.65 3.43 18.49
CA LEU A 44 2.16 3.23 19.85
C LEU A 44 3.09 2.01 19.91
N PRO A 45 4.01 1.93 20.91
CA PRO A 45 4.90 0.77 21.06
C PRO A 45 4.17 -0.57 21.25
N GLU A 46 2.98 -0.54 21.86
CA GLU A 46 2.12 -1.70 22.09
C GLU A 46 1.27 -2.12 20.89
N ASP A 47 1.19 -1.30 19.84
CA ASP A 47 0.40 -1.60 18.65
C ASP A 47 0.99 -2.78 17.89
N TYR A 48 0.11 -3.53 17.24
CA TYR A 48 0.46 -4.56 16.28
C TYR A 48 0.09 -4.10 14.86
N VAL A 49 1.08 -3.92 14.02
CA VAL A 49 0.96 -3.28 12.70
C VAL A 49 1.04 -4.32 11.59
N LEU A 50 0.16 -4.25 10.61
CA LEU A 50 0.29 -4.92 9.32
C LEU A 50 0.81 -3.91 8.28
N ASP A 51 1.97 -4.17 7.68
CA ASP A 51 2.47 -3.47 6.49
C ASP A 51 2.07 -4.30 5.26
N ALA A 52 1.00 -3.89 4.58
CA ALA A 52 0.35 -4.62 3.50
C ALA A 52 0.94 -4.19 2.13
N GLY A 53 1.66 -5.10 1.48
CA GLY A 53 2.48 -4.80 0.30
C GLY A 53 3.79 -4.13 0.69
N CYS A 54 4.47 -4.71 1.69
CA CYS A 54 5.62 -4.11 2.37
C CYS A 54 6.87 -3.89 1.49
N GLY A 55 6.87 -4.42 0.26
CA GLY A 55 8.01 -4.33 -0.65
C GLY A 55 9.30 -4.78 0.02
N SER A 56 10.36 -3.97 -0.07
CA SER A 56 11.66 -4.25 0.55
C SER A 56 11.72 -3.90 2.06
N GLY A 57 10.60 -3.69 2.73
CA GLY A 57 10.49 -3.49 4.17
C GLY A 57 10.95 -2.13 4.69
N LEU A 58 11.10 -1.12 3.83
CA LEU A 58 11.62 0.20 4.24
C LEU A 58 10.72 0.88 5.28
N THR A 59 9.41 0.89 5.03
CA THR A 59 8.42 1.50 5.92
C THR A 59 8.27 0.71 7.22
N ALA A 60 8.16 -0.63 7.13
CA ALA A 60 8.13 -1.50 8.31
C ALA A 60 9.35 -1.31 9.22
N CYS A 61 10.57 -1.33 8.65
CA CYS A 61 11.79 -1.12 9.42
C CYS A 61 11.84 0.26 10.08
N HIS A 62 11.40 1.31 9.36
CA HIS A 62 11.34 2.65 9.93
C HIS A 62 10.36 2.74 11.10
N ILE A 63 9.14 2.21 10.96
CA ILE A 63 8.14 2.18 12.03
C ILE A 63 8.67 1.43 13.23
N ALA A 64 9.17 0.19 13.06
CA ALA A 64 9.72 -0.61 14.15
C ALA A 64 10.84 0.12 14.91
N LYS A 65 11.74 0.79 14.17
CA LYS A 65 12.87 1.52 14.74
C LYS A 65 12.46 2.75 15.52
N THR A 66 11.41 3.43 15.10
CA THR A 66 10.97 4.70 15.71
C THR A 66 9.97 4.50 16.83
N THR A 67 9.15 3.46 16.77
CA THR A 67 8.07 3.21 17.75
C THR A 67 8.38 2.04 18.70
N GLY A 68 9.15 1.04 18.24
CA GLY A 68 9.35 -0.20 18.97
C GLY A 68 8.19 -1.19 18.87
N CYS A 69 7.16 -0.91 18.08
CA CYS A 69 5.99 -1.77 17.92
C CYS A 69 6.31 -3.05 17.13
N LYS A 70 5.44 -4.07 17.25
CA LYS A 70 5.53 -5.30 16.46
C LYS A 70 4.86 -5.15 15.11
N ILE A 71 5.50 -5.69 14.06
CA ILE A 71 5.01 -5.57 12.68
C ILE A 71 5.00 -6.92 11.99
N ILE A 72 3.96 -7.16 11.20
CA ILE A 72 4.01 -8.15 10.11
C ILE A 72 4.03 -7.39 8.79
N GLY A 73 5.04 -7.65 7.96
CA GLY A 73 5.07 -7.23 6.56
C GLY A 73 4.61 -8.36 5.65
N ILE A 74 3.70 -8.07 4.72
CA ILE A 74 3.26 -9.04 3.72
C ILE A 74 3.44 -8.47 2.31
N ASP A 75 3.99 -9.28 1.41
CA ASP A 75 4.14 -8.96 -0.02
C ASP A 75 3.91 -10.20 -0.87
N ILE A 76 3.44 -10.03 -2.10
CA ILE A 76 3.23 -11.15 -3.02
C ILE A 76 4.54 -11.68 -3.61
N SER A 77 5.60 -10.86 -3.60
CA SER A 77 6.93 -11.19 -4.16
C SER A 77 7.84 -11.76 -3.08
N SER A 78 8.26 -13.02 -3.26
CA SER A 78 9.27 -13.65 -2.40
C SER A 78 10.60 -12.88 -2.41
N GLU A 79 11.01 -12.32 -3.57
CA GLU A 79 12.23 -11.53 -3.67
C GLU A 79 12.17 -10.24 -2.84
N MET A 80 10.98 -9.63 -2.74
CA MET A 80 10.79 -8.47 -1.86
C MET A 80 10.86 -8.86 -0.40
N ILE A 81 10.27 -9.99 -0.01
CA ILE A 81 10.33 -10.53 1.35
C ILE A 81 11.78 -10.85 1.75
N ASP A 82 12.57 -11.44 0.85
CA ASP A 82 14.00 -11.71 1.12
C ASP A 82 14.77 -10.39 1.37
N LYS A 83 14.53 -9.37 0.55
CA LYS A 83 15.14 -8.04 0.74
C LYS A 83 14.67 -7.35 2.02
N ALA A 84 13.39 -7.46 2.36
CA ALA A 84 12.82 -6.91 3.59
C ALA A 84 13.45 -7.57 4.83
N THR A 85 13.61 -8.89 4.79
CA THR A 85 14.26 -9.66 5.87
C THR A 85 15.73 -9.26 6.05
N GLN A 86 16.48 -9.12 4.94
CA GLN A 86 17.87 -8.66 4.97
C GLN A 86 17.97 -7.22 5.51
N ARG A 87 17.04 -6.34 5.12
CA ARG A 87 16.97 -4.97 5.64
C ARG A 87 16.76 -4.95 7.14
N ALA A 88 15.76 -5.69 7.65
CA ALA A 88 15.49 -5.75 9.09
C ALA A 88 16.69 -6.25 9.89
N ALA A 89 17.42 -7.23 9.35
CA ALA A 89 18.67 -7.71 9.96
C ALA A 89 19.75 -6.61 9.97
N SER A 90 19.96 -5.93 8.84
CA SER A 90 20.96 -4.86 8.72
C SER A 90 20.64 -3.64 9.58
N GLU A 91 19.37 -3.36 9.83
CA GLU A 91 18.91 -2.25 10.64
C GLU A 91 18.69 -2.62 12.13
N GLY A 92 18.90 -3.90 12.51
CA GLY A 92 18.83 -4.38 13.89
C GLY A 92 17.42 -4.50 14.45
N VAL A 93 16.39 -4.57 13.60
CA VAL A 93 14.98 -4.61 13.99
C VAL A 93 14.29 -5.95 13.74
N SER A 94 15.02 -7.00 13.35
CA SER A 94 14.45 -8.34 13.08
C SER A 94 13.64 -8.95 14.22
N HIS A 95 13.90 -8.54 15.45
CA HIS A 95 13.16 -9.02 16.62
C HIS A 95 11.76 -8.42 16.76
N LEU A 96 11.46 -7.36 16.00
CA LEU A 96 10.17 -6.67 15.99
C LEU A 96 9.33 -6.98 14.75
N ILE A 97 9.95 -7.49 13.66
CA ILE A 97 9.28 -7.63 12.36
C ILE A 97 9.33 -9.07 11.86
N GLU A 98 8.18 -9.59 11.46
CA GLU A 98 8.06 -10.82 10.69
C GLU A 98 7.62 -10.49 9.26
N PHE A 99 8.31 -11.03 8.23
CA PHE A 99 7.92 -10.88 6.83
C PHE A 99 7.37 -12.18 6.25
N LYS A 100 6.27 -12.08 5.48
CA LYS A 100 5.57 -13.22 4.89
C LYS A 100 5.22 -12.98 3.42
N VAL A 101 5.36 -14.02 2.61
CA VAL A 101 4.80 -14.02 1.25
C VAL A 101 3.29 -14.22 1.35
N GLY A 102 2.50 -13.36 0.70
CA GLY A 102 1.04 -13.50 0.68
C GLY A 102 0.31 -12.44 -0.13
N ASN A 103 -0.97 -12.67 -0.32
CA ASN A 103 -1.84 -11.80 -1.11
C ASN A 103 -2.73 -10.96 -0.19
N VAL A 104 -2.65 -9.64 -0.32
CA VAL A 104 -3.47 -8.70 0.47
C VAL A 104 -4.97 -8.79 0.19
N GLN A 105 -5.37 -9.38 -0.94
CA GLN A 105 -6.77 -9.66 -1.24
C GLN A 105 -7.32 -10.93 -0.53
N GLN A 106 -6.45 -11.67 0.15
CA GLN A 106 -6.78 -12.86 0.93
C GLN A 106 -5.73 -13.04 2.01
N LEU A 107 -5.82 -12.24 3.06
CA LEU A 107 -4.83 -12.20 4.14
C LEU A 107 -4.86 -13.49 4.97
N PRO A 108 -3.71 -14.15 5.19
CA PRO A 108 -3.63 -15.41 5.95
C PRO A 108 -3.65 -15.16 7.46
N PHE A 109 -4.44 -14.20 7.92
CA PHE A 109 -4.51 -13.80 9.32
C PHE A 109 -5.93 -13.95 9.86
N ALA A 110 -6.04 -14.18 11.16
CA ALA A 110 -7.33 -14.19 11.85
C ALA A 110 -7.95 -12.78 11.87
N ASP A 111 -9.26 -12.74 12.18
CA ASP A 111 -9.97 -11.49 12.35
C ASP A 111 -9.48 -10.74 13.59
N ARG A 112 -9.46 -9.42 13.52
CA ARG A 112 -9.31 -8.52 14.69
C ARG A 112 -8.00 -8.70 15.45
N ILE A 113 -6.86 -8.78 14.74
CA ILE A 113 -5.55 -8.95 15.37
C ILE A 113 -4.66 -7.71 15.28
N PHE A 114 -4.85 -6.83 14.30
CA PHE A 114 -4.01 -5.66 14.10
C PHE A 114 -4.67 -4.39 14.63
N ASP A 115 -3.85 -3.50 15.19
CA ASP A 115 -4.24 -2.15 15.57
C ASP A 115 -4.16 -1.22 14.37
N TRP A 116 -3.18 -1.44 13.50
CA TRP A 116 -2.97 -0.68 12.26
C TRP A 116 -2.80 -1.58 11.05
N VAL A 117 -3.35 -1.11 9.92
CA VAL A 117 -2.97 -1.55 8.57
C VAL A 117 -2.37 -0.36 7.86
N ILE A 118 -1.12 -0.51 7.41
CA ILE A 118 -0.41 0.46 6.56
C ILE A 118 -0.31 -0.15 5.17
N ALA A 119 -0.59 0.63 4.13
CA ALA A 119 -0.35 0.26 2.75
C ALA A 119 0.18 1.47 1.96
N GLU A 120 1.04 1.24 0.98
CA GLU A 120 1.64 2.31 0.17
C GLU A 120 1.69 1.90 -1.30
N SER A 121 0.78 2.46 -2.12
CA SER A 121 0.64 2.17 -3.56
C SER A 121 0.45 0.69 -3.87
N VAL A 122 -0.50 0.08 -3.19
CA VAL A 122 -0.90 -1.32 -3.37
C VAL A 122 -2.33 -1.40 -3.88
N THR A 123 -3.23 -0.71 -3.20
CA THR A 123 -4.67 -0.80 -3.42
C THR A 123 -5.08 -0.25 -4.79
N VAL A 124 -4.34 0.74 -5.31
CA VAL A 124 -4.57 1.34 -6.64
C VAL A 124 -4.56 0.32 -7.79
N PHE A 125 -3.89 -0.82 -7.62
CA PHE A 125 -3.71 -1.85 -8.65
C PHE A 125 -4.66 -3.06 -8.51
N LEU A 126 -5.46 -3.09 -7.44
CA LEU A 126 -6.23 -4.25 -7.03
C LEU A 126 -7.74 -3.95 -7.01
N ASP A 127 -8.54 -4.98 -6.76
CA ASP A 127 -9.93 -4.81 -6.36
C ASP A 127 -10.01 -4.16 -4.97
N LYS A 128 -10.25 -2.88 -4.96
CA LYS A 128 -10.22 -2.01 -3.78
C LYS A 128 -11.22 -2.44 -2.72
N VAL A 129 -12.41 -2.86 -3.15
CA VAL A 129 -13.47 -3.32 -2.24
C VAL A 129 -13.05 -4.61 -1.55
N LYS A 130 -12.45 -5.54 -2.29
CA LYS A 130 -11.95 -6.81 -1.73
C LYS A 130 -10.80 -6.57 -0.77
N VAL A 131 -9.84 -5.71 -1.13
CA VAL A 131 -8.70 -5.36 -0.27
C VAL A 131 -9.16 -4.70 1.02
N TYR A 132 -10.01 -3.67 0.93
CA TYR A 132 -10.47 -2.95 2.12
C TYR A 132 -11.36 -3.81 3.03
N ARG A 133 -12.10 -4.79 2.49
CA ARG A 133 -12.80 -5.78 3.32
C ARG A 133 -11.85 -6.68 4.09
N GLU A 134 -10.73 -7.10 3.49
CA GLU A 134 -9.71 -7.87 4.20
C GLU A 134 -9.01 -7.04 5.27
N PHE A 135 -8.65 -5.78 4.96
CA PHE A 135 -8.09 -4.85 5.93
C PHE A 135 -9.06 -4.61 7.10
N TYR A 136 -10.34 -4.38 6.80
CA TYR A 136 -11.37 -4.27 7.83
C TYR A 136 -11.49 -5.52 8.68
N ARG A 137 -11.47 -6.71 8.07
CA ARG A 137 -11.59 -7.97 8.78
C ARG A 137 -10.48 -8.16 9.81
N VAL A 138 -9.23 -7.95 9.40
CA VAL A 138 -8.06 -8.21 10.25
C VAL A 138 -7.80 -7.13 11.31
N LEU A 139 -8.33 -5.92 11.13
CA LEU A 139 -8.25 -4.85 12.14
C LEU A 139 -9.10 -5.16 13.37
N LYS A 140 -8.58 -4.83 14.54
CA LYS A 140 -9.34 -4.79 15.80
C LYS A 140 -10.46 -3.73 15.71
N PRO A 141 -11.52 -3.81 16.54
CA PRO A 141 -12.37 -2.63 16.80
C PRO A 141 -11.50 -1.46 17.25
N GLU A 142 -11.82 -0.26 16.80
CA GLU A 142 -11.04 0.98 16.96
C GLU A 142 -9.69 0.97 16.23
N GLY A 143 -9.32 -0.09 15.53
CA GLY A 143 -8.10 -0.15 14.71
C GLY A 143 -8.20 0.74 13.46
N HIS A 144 -7.04 1.12 12.92
CA HIS A 144 -6.91 2.14 11.90
C HIS A 144 -6.31 1.61 10.60
N ILE A 145 -6.70 2.22 9.50
CA ILE A 145 -6.06 2.07 8.20
C ILE A 145 -5.39 3.37 7.78
N ALA A 146 -4.21 3.26 7.20
CA ALA A 146 -3.48 4.34 6.56
C ALA A 146 -2.92 3.85 5.21
N ASP A 147 -3.62 4.17 4.13
CA ASP A 147 -3.33 3.72 2.77
C ASP A 147 -2.87 4.90 1.91
N HIS A 148 -1.58 4.94 1.59
CA HIS A 148 -0.98 6.01 0.78
C HIS A 148 -1.14 5.70 -0.70
N GLU A 149 -2.01 6.45 -1.39
CA GLU A 149 -2.38 6.14 -2.75
C GLU A 149 -2.28 7.33 -3.71
N MET A 150 -2.06 7.01 -4.99
CA MET A 150 -2.23 7.95 -6.08
C MET A 150 -3.71 8.33 -6.21
N ALA A 151 -3.97 9.62 -6.39
CA ALA A 151 -5.30 10.14 -6.59
C ALA A 151 -5.44 10.91 -7.90
N LEU A 152 -6.64 10.92 -8.47
CA LEU A 152 -7.00 11.77 -9.59
C LEU A 152 -7.43 13.16 -9.06
N LEU A 153 -6.86 14.22 -9.62
CA LEU A 153 -7.26 15.60 -9.37
C LEU A 153 -8.36 16.07 -10.33
N LYS A 154 -8.55 15.36 -11.42
CA LYS A 154 -9.58 15.56 -12.43
C LYS A 154 -9.82 14.27 -13.20
N GLU A 155 -10.95 14.17 -13.87
CA GLU A 155 -11.31 13.02 -14.68
C GLU A 155 -10.23 12.69 -15.71
N LEU A 156 -9.91 11.41 -15.83
CA LEU A 156 -8.90 10.93 -16.76
C LEU A 156 -9.57 10.52 -18.07
N PRO A 157 -9.22 11.15 -19.21
CA PRO A 157 -9.72 10.73 -20.51
C PRO A 157 -9.45 9.26 -20.79
N ALA A 158 -10.36 8.56 -21.47
CA ALA A 158 -10.26 7.11 -21.72
C ALA A 158 -8.91 6.70 -22.34
N GLN A 159 -8.40 7.50 -23.29
CA GLN A 159 -7.11 7.27 -23.93
C GLN A 159 -5.94 7.35 -22.92
N LEU A 160 -5.99 8.28 -21.96
CA LEU A 160 -4.96 8.39 -20.93
C LEU A 160 -5.06 7.25 -19.90
N LYS A 161 -6.26 6.75 -19.64
CA LYS A 161 -6.47 5.57 -18.80
C LYS A 161 -5.77 4.35 -19.38
N GLN A 162 -5.95 4.11 -20.68
CA GLN A 162 -5.24 3.02 -21.38
C GLN A 162 -3.72 3.19 -21.32
N GLN A 163 -3.20 4.41 -21.56
CA GLN A 163 -1.75 4.67 -21.46
C GLN A 163 -1.21 4.48 -20.04
N LEU A 164 -2.00 4.81 -19.02
CA LEU A 164 -1.65 4.57 -17.61
C LEU A 164 -1.50 3.06 -17.35
N GLU A 165 -2.45 2.26 -17.80
CA GLU A 165 -2.39 0.80 -17.68
C GLU A 165 -1.21 0.19 -18.46
N GLU A 166 -0.88 0.72 -19.63
CA GLU A 166 0.31 0.29 -20.39
C GLU A 166 1.63 0.62 -19.68
N CYS A 167 1.67 1.72 -18.93
CA CYS A 167 2.87 2.13 -18.17
C CYS A 167 3.03 1.37 -16.86
N TYR A 168 1.94 1.14 -16.13
CA TYR A 168 1.99 0.67 -14.74
C TYR A 168 1.34 -0.70 -14.52
N GLY A 169 0.72 -1.27 -15.54
CA GLY A 169 0.07 -2.58 -15.50
C GLY A 169 -1.45 -2.48 -15.58
N SER A 170 -2.06 -3.54 -16.11
CA SER A 170 -3.52 -3.68 -16.16
C SER A 170 -4.11 -3.62 -14.74
N GLY A 171 -5.23 -2.92 -14.59
CA GLY A 171 -5.87 -2.73 -13.30
C GLY A 171 -5.41 -1.48 -12.54
N THR A 172 -4.40 -0.74 -13.04
CA THR A 172 -4.04 0.57 -12.47
C THR A 172 -5.22 1.53 -12.60
N ASN A 173 -5.88 1.78 -11.48
CA ASN A 173 -7.10 2.59 -11.47
C ASN A 173 -7.13 3.51 -10.23
N PRO A 174 -6.40 4.63 -10.26
CA PRO A 174 -6.47 5.62 -9.20
C PRO A 174 -7.88 6.23 -9.16
N LEU A 175 -8.36 6.52 -7.97
CA LEU A 175 -9.63 7.20 -7.75
C LEU A 175 -9.39 8.68 -7.43
N THR A 176 -10.42 9.50 -7.51
CA THR A 176 -10.38 10.84 -6.90
C THR A 176 -10.27 10.72 -5.37
N TYR A 177 -9.88 11.78 -4.69
CA TYR A 177 -9.87 11.80 -3.22
C TYR A 177 -11.24 11.39 -2.64
N GLU A 178 -12.30 11.91 -3.21
CA GLU A 178 -13.68 11.53 -2.83
C GLU A 178 -13.95 10.05 -3.10
N GLY A 179 -13.55 9.53 -4.26
CA GLY A 179 -13.72 8.12 -4.62
C GLY A 179 -12.98 7.18 -3.66
N TRP A 180 -11.78 7.53 -3.22
CA TRP A 180 -11.05 6.78 -2.20
C TRP A 180 -11.81 6.77 -0.87
N CYS A 181 -12.28 7.94 -0.40
CA CYS A 181 -13.09 8.03 0.82
C CYS A 181 -14.38 7.22 0.73
N GLN A 182 -15.11 7.32 -0.38
CA GLN A 182 -16.34 6.55 -0.59
C GLN A 182 -16.09 5.05 -0.57
N THR A 183 -15.02 4.57 -1.22
CA THR A 183 -14.68 3.15 -1.26
C THR A 183 -14.32 2.61 0.13
N LEU A 184 -13.57 3.38 0.90
CA LEU A 184 -13.23 3.01 2.28
C LEU A 184 -14.46 3.00 3.19
N THR A 185 -15.35 4.00 3.07
CA THR A 185 -16.62 4.07 3.79
C THR A 185 -17.52 2.88 3.44
N GLN A 186 -17.61 2.49 2.17
CA GLN A 186 -18.37 1.30 1.73
C GLN A 186 -17.84 -0.01 2.31
N ALA A 187 -16.56 -0.07 2.64
CA ALA A 187 -15.98 -1.21 3.34
C ALA A 187 -16.29 -1.24 4.85
N GLY A 188 -16.95 -0.20 5.39
CA GLY A 188 -17.42 -0.13 6.78
C GLY A 188 -16.58 0.76 7.70
N PHE A 189 -15.56 1.43 7.19
CA PHE A 189 -14.74 2.36 7.97
C PHE A 189 -15.49 3.65 8.27
N GLN A 190 -15.18 4.27 9.39
CA GLN A 190 -15.66 5.58 9.85
C GLN A 190 -14.48 6.55 10.00
N ASP A 191 -14.78 7.83 10.24
CA ASP A 191 -13.80 8.90 10.37
C ASP A 191 -12.86 8.95 9.14
N VAL A 192 -13.45 8.71 7.96
CA VAL A 192 -12.69 8.58 6.70
C VAL A 192 -12.31 9.97 6.20
N GLU A 193 -11.01 10.16 5.98
CA GLU A 193 -10.45 11.41 5.48
C GLU A 193 -9.21 11.19 4.61
N ILE A 194 -8.83 12.18 3.84
CA ILE A 194 -7.53 12.24 3.17
C ILE A 194 -6.59 13.15 3.95
N LYS A 195 -5.52 12.57 4.48
CA LYS A 195 -4.44 13.33 5.11
C LYS A 195 -3.34 13.66 4.09
N ASN A 196 -2.69 14.81 4.28
CA ASN A 196 -1.53 15.24 3.48
C ASN A 196 -1.78 15.20 1.94
N PRO A 197 -2.93 15.68 1.40
CA PRO A 197 -3.16 15.67 -0.02
C PRO A 197 -2.18 16.59 -0.75
N GLN A 198 -1.54 16.09 -1.81
CA GLN A 198 -0.56 16.86 -2.58
C GLN A 198 -0.71 16.56 -4.08
N PRO A 199 -0.55 17.57 -4.94
CA PRO A 199 -0.40 17.34 -6.38
C PRO A 199 0.98 16.75 -6.68
N LEU A 200 1.09 15.98 -7.76
CA LEU A 200 2.40 15.53 -8.25
C LEU A 200 3.21 16.71 -8.77
N LYS A 201 4.37 16.97 -8.15
CA LYS A 201 5.30 18.06 -8.51
C LYS A 201 6.27 17.65 -9.64
N ASN A 202 6.90 18.62 -10.27
CA ASN A 202 7.87 18.43 -11.37
C ASN A 202 9.04 17.48 -11.06
N ASN A 203 9.41 17.31 -9.80
CA ASN A 203 10.55 16.49 -9.36
C ASN A 203 10.14 15.09 -8.87
N SER A 204 8.93 14.65 -9.16
CA SER A 204 8.41 13.34 -8.74
C SER A 204 8.94 12.16 -9.59
N ASN A 205 10.08 12.30 -10.23
CA ASN A 205 10.74 11.18 -10.91
C ASN A 205 11.35 10.27 -9.84
N LEU A 206 10.52 9.37 -9.31
CA LEU A 206 10.81 8.49 -8.16
C LEU A 206 12.11 7.72 -8.34
N ILE A 207 12.35 7.21 -9.56
CA ILE A 207 13.56 6.47 -9.91
C ILE A 207 14.79 7.40 -9.87
N VAL A 208 14.69 8.58 -10.45
CA VAL A 208 15.80 9.54 -10.44
C VAL A 208 16.10 10.04 -9.02
N ASN A 209 15.10 10.21 -8.18
CA ASN A 209 15.30 10.63 -6.79
C ASN A 209 15.88 9.50 -5.92
N ALA A 210 15.46 8.25 -6.15
CA ALA A 210 16.07 7.09 -5.51
C ALA A 210 17.54 6.94 -5.93
N LEU A 211 17.84 7.10 -7.21
CA LEU A 211 19.18 7.01 -7.76
C LEU A 211 20.13 8.12 -7.25
N LYS A 212 19.67 9.35 -7.06
CA LYS A 212 20.52 10.46 -6.60
C LYS A 212 21.15 10.25 -5.22
N LYS A 213 20.61 9.35 -4.41
CA LYS A 213 21.03 9.16 -3.01
C LYS A 213 21.72 7.82 -2.75
N ASP A 214 21.72 6.90 -3.71
CA ASP A 214 22.23 5.55 -3.51
C ASP A 214 23.12 5.10 -4.67
N TRP A 215 24.46 5.21 -4.45
CA TRP A 215 25.46 4.80 -5.44
C TRP A 215 25.40 3.29 -5.75
N VAL A 216 25.05 2.47 -4.80
CA VAL A 216 24.91 1.01 -4.98
C VAL A 216 23.75 0.72 -5.94
N LEU A 217 22.64 1.45 -5.77
CA LEU A 217 21.48 1.38 -6.64
C LEU A 217 21.83 1.84 -8.08
N ILE A 218 22.62 2.93 -8.23
CA ILE A 218 23.07 3.43 -9.53
C ILE A 218 23.93 2.37 -10.25
N LYS A 219 24.91 1.80 -9.55
CA LYS A 219 25.78 0.77 -10.11
C LYS A 219 24.99 -0.48 -10.51
N GLY A 220 24.07 -0.91 -9.65
CA GLY A 220 23.17 -2.04 -9.92
C GLY A 220 22.26 -1.77 -11.13
N LEU A 221 21.73 -0.55 -11.28
CA LEU A 221 20.91 -0.18 -12.43
C LEU A 221 21.72 -0.17 -13.74
N ALA A 222 22.94 0.34 -13.72
CA ALA A 222 23.82 0.35 -14.89
C ALA A 222 24.15 -1.06 -15.39
N ASP A 223 24.43 -1.98 -14.47
CA ASP A 223 24.67 -3.39 -14.79
C ASP A 223 23.41 -4.05 -15.35
N LYS A 224 22.26 -3.83 -14.72
CA LYS A 224 20.96 -4.35 -15.18
C LYS A 224 20.57 -3.77 -16.55
N ALA A 225 20.79 -2.49 -16.80
CA ALA A 225 20.52 -1.86 -18.09
C ALA A 225 21.42 -2.42 -19.20
N ARG A 226 22.66 -2.80 -18.87
CA ARG A 226 23.56 -3.47 -19.82
C ARG A 226 23.06 -4.87 -20.18
N ARG A 227 22.53 -5.62 -19.21
CA ARG A 227 22.00 -6.99 -19.42
C ARG A 227 20.62 -6.98 -20.08
N GLN A 228 19.84 -5.92 -19.88
CA GLN A 228 18.45 -5.78 -20.35
C GLN A 228 18.28 -4.43 -21.08
N PRO A 229 18.60 -4.37 -22.40
CA PRO A 229 18.56 -3.11 -23.17
C PRO A 229 17.19 -2.42 -23.18
N GLY A 230 16.09 -3.15 -23.05
CA GLY A 230 14.72 -2.62 -22.96
C GLY A 230 14.40 -1.87 -21.67
N LEU A 231 15.26 -1.95 -20.64
CA LEU A 231 15.00 -1.32 -19.34
C LEU A 231 14.92 0.20 -19.44
N LEU A 232 15.93 0.85 -20.03
CA LEU A 232 15.98 2.32 -20.13
C LEU A 232 14.84 2.92 -20.93
N PRO A 233 14.47 2.39 -22.12
CA PRO A 233 13.30 2.84 -22.86
C PRO A 233 12.01 2.74 -22.04
N ARG A 234 11.82 1.65 -21.30
CA ARG A 234 10.65 1.45 -20.46
C ARG A 234 10.57 2.45 -19.29
N LEU A 235 11.68 2.68 -18.60
CA LEU A 235 11.75 3.69 -17.55
C LEU A 235 11.49 5.10 -18.09
N GLN A 236 12.01 5.42 -19.29
CA GLN A 236 11.77 6.69 -19.96
C GLN A 236 10.29 6.85 -20.38
N LYS A 237 9.64 5.80 -20.89
CA LYS A 237 8.19 5.82 -21.21
C LYS A 237 7.38 6.18 -19.98
N ASN A 238 7.61 5.51 -18.86
CA ASN A 238 6.87 5.74 -17.61
C ASN A 238 7.12 7.15 -17.05
N ALA A 239 8.38 7.59 -17.05
CA ALA A 239 8.75 8.94 -16.60
C ALA A 239 8.18 10.03 -17.51
N GLY A 240 8.17 9.80 -18.84
CA GLY A 240 7.60 10.70 -19.84
C GLY A 240 6.09 10.87 -19.65
N PHE A 241 5.37 9.77 -19.45
CA PHE A 241 3.93 9.79 -19.17
C PHE A 241 3.63 10.64 -17.93
N MET A 242 4.28 10.36 -16.80
CA MET A 242 4.06 11.12 -15.58
C MET A 242 4.46 12.60 -15.71
N LYS A 243 5.55 12.90 -16.39
CA LYS A 243 5.96 14.29 -16.64
C LYS A 243 4.92 15.06 -17.45
N GLN A 244 4.36 14.43 -18.50
CA GLN A 244 3.38 15.05 -19.40
C GLN A 244 2.02 15.25 -18.73
N TYR A 245 1.54 14.26 -17.97
CA TYR A 245 0.18 14.21 -17.47
C TYR A 245 0.06 14.42 -15.95
N ARG A 246 1.13 14.86 -15.27
CA ARG A 246 1.14 15.06 -13.81
C ARG A 246 0.02 15.92 -13.26
N SER A 247 -0.50 16.88 -14.06
CA SER A 247 -1.61 17.75 -13.63
C SER A 247 -2.93 17.01 -13.41
N TYR A 248 -3.01 15.75 -13.82
CA TYR A 248 -4.15 14.88 -13.54
C TYR A 248 -4.02 14.15 -12.21
N PHE A 249 -2.81 14.09 -11.64
CA PHE A 249 -2.50 13.22 -10.52
C PHE A 249 -2.08 14.01 -9.28
N GLY A 250 -2.49 13.49 -8.16
CA GLY A 250 -2.03 13.81 -6.83
C GLY A 250 -1.80 12.54 -6.04
N PHE A 251 -1.59 12.67 -4.76
CA PHE A 251 -1.52 11.57 -3.80
C PHE A 251 -1.93 12.05 -2.42
N GLY A 252 -2.25 11.13 -1.54
CA GLY A 252 -2.58 11.41 -0.16
C GLY A 252 -2.71 10.13 0.64
N LEU A 253 -2.82 10.28 1.94
CA LEU A 253 -3.06 9.19 2.87
C LEU A 253 -4.57 9.02 3.05
N VAL A 254 -5.13 7.94 2.53
CA VAL A 254 -6.52 7.51 2.79
C VAL A 254 -6.55 6.91 4.19
N TYR A 255 -7.15 7.61 5.12
CA TYR A 255 -7.23 7.24 6.52
C TYR A 255 -8.66 6.86 6.90
N GLY A 256 -8.82 5.92 7.82
CA GLY A 256 -10.10 5.54 8.39
C GLY A 256 -9.94 4.70 9.65
N ARG A 257 -11.00 4.60 10.44
CA ARG A 257 -11.07 3.83 11.68
C ARG A 257 -12.15 2.76 11.59
N LYS A 258 -11.87 1.56 12.06
CA LYS A 258 -12.87 0.51 12.20
C LYS A 258 -13.70 0.76 13.47
N PRO A 259 -15.01 0.99 13.38
CA PRO A 259 -15.83 1.26 14.55
C PRO A 259 -15.93 0.04 15.47
N THR A 260 -16.13 0.31 16.76
CA THR A 260 -16.59 -0.73 17.70
C THR A 260 -17.96 -1.22 17.26
N PRO A 261 -18.19 -2.54 17.14
CA PRO A 261 -19.51 -3.06 16.91
C PRO A 261 -20.48 -2.54 17.97
N PRO A 262 -21.70 -2.13 17.60
CA PRO A 262 -22.69 -1.71 18.58
C PRO A 262 -22.87 -2.81 19.63
N ILE A 263 -22.82 -2.44 20.91
CA ILE A 263 -23.18 -3.35 22.00
C ILE A 263 -24.66 -3.68 21.79
N LEU A 264 -24.93 -4.80 21.15
CA LEU A 264 -26.30 -5.32 21.11
C LEU A 264 -26.73 -5.51 22.56
N PRO A 265 -27.84 -4.87 23.00
CA PRO A 265 -28.35 -5.11 24.34
C PRO A 265 -28.51 -6.65 24.48
N LYS A 266 -27.91 -7.22 25.53
CA LYS A 266 -28.07 -8.64 25.84
C LYS A 266 -29.56 -8.93 25.67
N SER A 267 -29.93 -9.76 24.69
CA SER A 267 -31.33 -10.04 24.39
C SER A 267 -31.99 -10.47 25.70
N LYS A 268 -32.90 -9.68 26.21
CA LYS A 268 -33.83 -10.15 27.22
C LYS A 268 -34.42 -11.42 26.60
N SER A 269 -34.16 -12.53 27.21
CA SER A 269 -34.53 -13.90 26.89
C SER A 269 -35.38 -14.07 25.61
N PHE A 270 -35.06 -15.08 24.74
CA PHE A 270 -35.93 -15.51 23.62
C PHE A 270 -37.41 -15.50 23.98
N LYS A 271 -37.75 -15.72 25.25
CA LYS A 271 -39.07 -15.56 25.84
C LYS A 271 -39.65 -14.15 25.69
N ASP A 272 -38.86 -13.08 25.91
CA ASP A 272 -39.35 -11.70 25.79
C ASP A 272 -39.54 -11.27 24.34
N TRP A 273 -38.76 -11.82 23.42
CA TRP A 273 -38.94 -11.62 21.96
C TRP A 273 -40.20 -12.35 21.50
N LEU A 274 -40.43 -13.57 21.92
CA LEU A 274 -41.63 -14.35 21.61
C LEU A 274 -42.89 -13.68 22.16
N LEU A 275 -42.85 -13.14 23.37
CA LEU A 275 -43.99 -12.45 24.01
C LEU A 275 -44.33 -11.10 23.32
N ARG A 276 -43.37 -10.44 22.66
CA ARG A 276 -43.64 -9.26 21.82
C ARG A 276 -44.32 -9.64 20.51
N LEU A 277 -43.94 -10.75 19.88
CA LEU A 277 -44.55 -11.25 18.65
C LEU A 277 -46.02 -11.68 18.89
N LEU A 278 -46.33 -12.24 20.06
CA LEU A 278 -47.68 -12.67 20.41
C LEU A 278 -48.64 -11.56 20.90
N ARG A 279 -48.13 -10.31 21.11
CA ARG A 279 -48.97 -9.15 21.48
C ARG A 279 -49.51 -8.34 20.29
N PHE A 280 -49.21 -8.74 19.07
CA PHE A 280 -49.69 -8.10 17.83
C PHE A 280 -50.67 -8.99 17.04
N GLN A 281 -51.34 -9.95 17.68
CA GLN A 281 -52.55 -10.62 17.14
C GLN A 281 -53.80 -10.11 17.84
#